data_4e14e5105f13651eca076fd2a7332943
#
_entry.id   4e14e5105f13651eca076fd2a7332943
#
_cell.length_a   1.000
_cell.length_b   1.000
_cell.length_c   1.000
_cell.angle_alpha   90.00
_cell.angle_beta   90.00
_cell.angle_gamma   90.00
#
_symmetry.space_group_name_H-M   'P 1'
#
loop_
_entity.id
_entity.type
_entity.pdbx_description
1 polymer ?
#
loop_
_entity_poly.entity_id
_entity_poly.type
_entity_poly.pdbx_seq_one_letter_code
_entity_poly.pdbx_strand_id
1 'polypeptide(L)'
;SEIQKNKNQKENFSAFQLFSFSAWKRERGFGIIEIIVAIAVMSIALFAISEISILYIKQEIQHKQTLKATYLAEEAIEASRSVRDQGWSTNIATLTMSSPYYPVISGGKWTLTAKNPGVIDTIYNRQIVVDNVSRNDGDNISASGGADDPNTKKITATISWNNKSIALTTYITNLYSN
;
A
#
# COMPACT_ATOMS: atom_id res chain seq x y z
N SER A 1 3.80 -5.86 90.99
CA SER A 1 4.12 -6.36 89.67
C SER A 1 2.85 -6.39 88.71
N GLU A 2 1.66 -6.65 89.27
CA GLU A 2 0.43 -6.71 88.44
C GLU A 2 -0.15 -5.34 88.13
N ILE A 3 0.03 -4.34 88.96
CA ILE A 3 -0.48 -2.97 88.75
C ILE A 3 0.19 -2.26 87.54
N GLN A 4 1.48 -2.52 87.32
CA GLN A 4 2.26 -1.97 86.25
C GLN A 4 1.84 -2.60 84.84
N LYS A 5 1.52 -3.89 84.90
CA LYS A 5 1.10 -4.61 83.68
C LYS A 5 -0.25 -4.16 83.15
N ASN A 6 -1.16 -3.79 84.07
CA ASN A 6 -2.51 -3.32 83.73
C ASN A 6 -2.52 -1.87 83.22
N LYS A 7 -1.54 -1.04 83.62
CA LYS A 7 -1.41 0.34 83.17
C LYS A 7 -0.90 0.39 81.75
N ASN A 8 0.09 -0.43 81.40
CA ASN A 8 0.64 -0.52 80.07
C ASN A 8 -0.35 -1.11 79.03
N GLN A 9 -1.26 -2.01 79.48
CA GLN A 9 -2.31 -2.53 78.62
C GLN A 9 -3.40 -1.49 78.31
N LYS A 10 -3.73 -0.60 79.24
CA LYS A 10 -4.70 0.50 78.95
C LYS A 10 -4.13 1.60 78.07
N GLU A 11 -2.84 1.91 78.18
CA GLU A 11 -2.20 2.91 77.31
C GLU A 11 -2.07 2.42 75.87
N ASN A 12 -1.76 1.13 75.67
CA ASN A 12 -1.72 0.55 74.31
C ASN A 12 -3.09 0.42 73.66
N PHE A 13 -4.15 0.25 74.45
CA PHE A 13 -5.52 0.19 73.88
C PHE A 13 -6.06 1.57 73.53
N SER A 14 -5.65 2.61 74.23
CA SER A 14 -6.00 4.01 73.98
C SER A 14 -5.28 4.54 72.71
N ALA A 15 -4.01 4.12 72.50
CA ALA A 15 -3.25 4.52 71.33
C ALA A 15 -3.75 3.89 70.03
N PHE A 16 -4.34 2.68 70.07
CA PHE A 16 -4.88 2.00 68.88
C PHE A 16 -6.24 2.55 68.43
N GLN A 17 -6.98 3.23 69.31
CA GLN A 17 -8.25 3.87 68.94
C GLN A 17 -8.09 5.26 68.28
N LEU A 18 -6.95 5.89 68.34
CA LEU A 18 -6.67 7.19 67.73
C LEU A 18 -6.36 7.11 66.25
N PHE A 19 -6.21 5.89 65.70
CA PHE A 19 -6.05 5.67 64.25
C PHE A 19 -7.33 5.16 63.59
N SER A 20 -8.46 5.43 64.15
CA SER A 20 -9.73 5.41 63.42
C SER A 20 -9.79 6.63 62.53
N PHE A 21 -9.06 6.55 61.45
CA PHE A 21 -9.18 7.46 60.32
C PHE A 21 -10.57 7.19 59.75
N SER A 22 -11.56 7.92 60.29
CA SER A 22 -12.79 8.07 59.56
C SER A 22 -12.48 8.87 58.32
N ALA A 23 -11.97 8.17 57.28
CA ALA A 23 -12.03 8.64 55.94
C ALA A 23 -13.51 8.81 55.59
N TRP A 24 -14.06 9.93 56.01
CA TRP A 24 -15.36 10.40 55.56
C TRP A 24 -15.18 10.62 54.06
N LYS A 25 -15.43 9.58 53.32
CA LYS A 25 -15.51 9.61 51.89
C LYS A 25 -16.62 10.58 51.58
N ARG A 26 -16.28 11.84 51.39
CA ARG A 26 -17.17 12.88 50.94
C ARG A 26 -17.56 12.47 49.53
N GLU A 27 -18.68 11.77 49.42
CA GLU A 27 -19.30 11.48 48.16
C GLU A 27 -19.67 12.85 47.54
N ARG A 28 -18.73 13.43 46.78
CA ARG A 28 -19.04 14.59 45.96
C ARG A 28 -19.88 14.04 44.82
N GLY A 29 -21.20 14.25 44.91
CA GLY A 29 -22.07 14.02 43.77
C GLY A 29 -21.51 14.83 42.58
N PHE A 30 -21.46 14.22 41.41
CA PHE A 30 -21.11 14.93 40.18
C PHE A 30 -22.03 16.15 40.01
N GLY A 31 -21.44 17.33 39.96
CA GLY A 31 -22.18 18.55 39.65
C GLY A 31 -22.64 18.56 38.19
N ILE A 32 -23.78 19.16 37.91
CA ILE A 32 -24.33 19.30 36.55
C ILE A 32 -23.26 19.86 35.60
N ILE A 33 -22.45 20.81 36.06
CA ILE A 33 -21.39 21.42 35.25
C ILE A 33 -20.32 20.40 34.86
N GLU A 34 -19.98 19.47 35.75
CA GLU A 34 -18.98 18.43 35.50
C GLU A 34 -19.47 17.45 34.43
N ILE A 35 -20.76 17.12 34.44
CA ILE A 35 -21.39 16.27 33.42
C ILE A 35 -21.36 16.99 32.07
N ILE A 36 -21.68 18.28 32.00
CA ILE A 36 -21.67 19.07 30.77
C ILE A 36 -20.26 19.12 30.20
N VAL A 37 -19.25 19.39 31.04
CA VAL A 37 -17.85 19.41 30.60
C VAL A 37 -17.39 18.03 30.11
N ALA A 38 -17.74 16.97 30.83
CA ALA A 38 -17.43 15.61 30.42
C ALA A 38 -18.04 15.25 29.04
N ILE A 39 -19.29 15.58 28.82
CA ILE A 39 -19.97 15.37 27.53
C ILE A 39 -19.29 16.19 26.43
N ALA A 40 -18.93 17.45 26.69
CA ALA A 40 -18.24 18.28 25.71
C ALA A 40 -16.88 17.68 25.31
N VAL A 41 -16.07 17.25 26.27
CA VAL A 41 -14.77 16.62 26.01
C VAL A 41 -14.93 15.30 25.24
N MET A 42 -15.89 14.46 25.65
CA MET A 42 -16.18 13.22 24.95
C MET A 42 -16.65 13.45 23.51
N SER A 43 -17.46 14.48 23.28
CA SER A 43 -17.94 14.83 21.94
C SER A 43 -16.79 15.23 21.01
N ILE A 44 -15.83 16.03 21.49
CA ILE A 44 -14.64 16.40 20.73
C ILE A 44 -13.78 15.16 20.43
N ALA A 45 -13.59 14.26 21.39
CA ALA A 45 -12.82 13.04 21.20
C ALA A 45 -13.48 12.12 20.16
N LEU A 46 -14.79 11.93 20.21
CA LEU A 46 -15.53 11.13 19.23
C LEU A 46 -15.46 11.73 17.83
N PHE A 47 -15.57 13.05 17.72
CA PHE A 47 -15.40 13.73 16.43
C PHE A 47 -14.01 13.51 15.84
N ALA A 48 -12.96 13.66 16.63
CA ALA A 48 -11.58 13.40 16.19
C ALA A 48 -11.37 11.97 15.71
N ILE A 49 -11.92 10.97 16.41
CA ILE A 49 -11.86 9.56 16.02
C ILE A 49 -12.59 9.33 14.70
N SER A 50 -13.73 9.97 14.49
CA SER A 50 -14.50 9.86 13.24
C SER A 50 -13.73 10.38 12.04
N GLU A 51 -13.07 11.53 12.16
CA GLU A 51 -12.23 12.11 11.09
C GLU A 51 -11.05 11.20 10.72
N ILE A 52 -10.37 10.64 11.73
CA ILE A 52 -9.27 9.70 11.52
C ILE A 52 -9.78 8.45 10.76
N SER A 53 -10.95 7.93 11.13
CA SER A 53 -11.53 6.75 10.48
C SER A 53 -11.80 6.98 9.00
N ILE A 54 -12.30 8.16 8.63
CA ILE A 54 -12.55 8.53 7.22
C ILE A 54 -11.22 8.59 6.43
N LEU A 55 -10.17 9.15 7.03
CA LEU A 55 -8.85 9.20 6.42
C LEU A 55 -8.27 7.79 6.18
N TYR A 56 -8.42 6.89 7.15
CA TYR A 56 -7.98 5.50 7.02
C TYR A 56 -8.68 4.78 5.86
N ILE A 57 -9.99 4.92 5.74
CA ILE A 57 -10.77 4.31 4.66
C ILE A 57 -10.29 4.83 3.29
N LYS A 58 -10.08 6.13 3.15
CA LYS A 58 -9.56 6.72 1.91
C LYS A 58 -8.18 6.19 1.54
N GLN A 59 -7.28 6.07 2.51
CA GLN A 59 -5.94 5.52 2.29
C GLN A 59 -6.00 4.04 1.90
N GLU A 60 -6.84 3.25 2.56
CA GLU A 60 -7.00 1.82 2.24
C GLU A 60 -7.48 1.63 0.79
N ILE A 61 -8.47 2.41 0.34
CA ILE A 61 -8.93 2.36 -1.05
C ILE A 61 -7.78 2.69 -2.01
N GLN A 62 -6.99 3.72 -1.72
CA GLN A 62 -5.85 4.10 -2.55
C GLN A 62 -4.77 3.01 -2.59
N HIS A 63 -4.47 2.38 -1.46
CA HIS A 63 -3.54 1.26 -1.39
C HIS A 63 -4.02 0.07 -2.21
N LYS A 64 -5.29 -0.31 -2.10
CA LYS A 64 -5.88 -1.39 -2.91
C LYS A 64 -5.80 -1.09 -4.41
N GLN A 65 -6.08 0.16 -4.79
CA GLN A 65 -5.97 0.57 -6.20
C GLN A 65 -4.53 0.51 -6.70
N THR A 66 -3.56 0.97 -5.92
CA THR A 66 -2.14 0.92 -6.29
C THR A 66 -1.65 -0.53 -6.38
N LEU A 67 -2.02 -1.37 -5.44
CA LEU A 67 -1.66 -2.79 -5.46
C LEU A 67 -2.24 -3.49 -6.69
N LYS A 68 -3.50 -3.24 -7.02
CA LYS A 68 -4.11 -3.76 -8.24
C LYS A 68 -3.39 -3.28 -9.50
N ALA A 69 -3.03 -1.99 -9.56
CA ALA A 69 -2.27 -1.43 -10.68
C ALA A 69 -0.91 -2.13 -10.84
N THR A 70 -0.22 -2.42 -9.72
CA THR A 70 1.05 -3.17 -9.74
C THR A 70 0.86 -4.58 -10.33
N TYR A 71 -0.14 -5.32 -9.89
CA TYR A 71 -0.44 -6.64 -10.47
C TYR A 71 -0.78 -6.57 -11.95
N LEU A 72 -1.52 -5.56 -12.39
CA LEU A 72 -1.80 -5.37 -13.82
C LEU A 72 -0.55 -5.03 -14.63
N ALA A 73 0.44 -4.34 -14.03
CA ALA A 73 1.71 -4.07 -14.68
C ALA A 73 2.57 -5.34 -14.78
N GLU A 74 2.63 -6.14 -13.73
CA GLU A 74 3.30 -7.44 -13.74
C GLU A 74 2.67 -8.37 -14.77
N GLU A 75 1.34 -8.46 -14.80
CA GLU A 75 0.60 -9.23 -15.81
C GLU A 75 0.93 -8.77 -17.23
N ALA A 76 1.06 -7.45 -17.46
CA ALA A 76 1.41 -6.92 -18.77
C ALA A 76 2.84 -7.33 -19.20
N ILE A 77 3.78 -7.38 -18.25
CA ILE A 77 5.14 -7.87 -18.49
C ILE A 77 5.13 -9.37 -18.80
N GLU A 78 4.40 -10.17 -18.03
CA GLU A 78 4.26 -11.62 -18.30
C GLU A 78 3.57 -11.89 -19.63
N ALA A 79 2.55 -11.10 -19.98
CA ALA A 79 1.94 -11.14 -21.29
C ALA A 79 2.96 -10.89 -22.41
N SER A 80 3.83 -9.89 -22.24
CA SER A 80 4.89 -9.57 -23.21
C SER A 80 5.91 -10.71 -23.34
N ARG A 81 6.26 -11.39 -22.24
CA ARG A 81 7.12 -12.58 -22.24
C ARG A 81 6.44 -13.75 -22.97
N SER A 82 5.17 -13.98 -22.69
CA SER A 82 4.39 -15.00 -23.39
C SER A 82 4.30 -14.75 -24.91
N VAL A 83 4.12 -13.49 -25.31
CA VAL A 83 4.10 -13.10 -26.72
C VAL A 83 5.47 -13.30 -27.39
N ARG A 84 6.56 -12.99 -26.69
CA ARG A 84 7.94 -13.28 -27.13
C ARG A 84 8.13 -14.79 -27.36
N ASP A 85 7.69 -15.62 -26.45
CA ASP A 85 7.88 -17.08 -26.50
C ASP A 85 7.06 -17.74 -27.63
N GLN A 86 6.02 -17.05 -28.11
CA GLN A 86 5.24 -17.48 -29.28
C GLN A 86 5.96 -17.19 -30.61
N GLY A 87 7.02 -16.38 -30.61
CA GLY A 87 7.84 -16.07 -31.77
C GLY A 87 8.34 -14.65 -31.74
N TRP A 88 9.65 -14.48 -31.64
CA TRP A 88 10.29 -13.16 -31.61
C TRP A 88 10.10 -12.40 -32.91
N SER A 89 10.46 -13.04 -34.03
CA SER A 89 10.48 -12.41 -35.36
C SER A 89 9.10 -11.93 -35.81
N THR A 90 8.05 -12.64 -35.40
CA THR A 90 6.68 -12.35 -35.84
C THR A 90 5.92 -11.43 -34.89
N ASN A 91 6.21 -11.49 -33.58
CA ASN A 91 5.37 -10.86 -32.57
C ASN A 91 6.04 -9.69 -31.83
N ILE A 92 7.39 -9.64 -31.79
CA ILE A 92 8.12 -8.58 -31.10
C ILE A 92 8.90 -7.71 -32.09
N ALA A 93 9.67 -8.33 -32.99
CA ALA A 93 10.53 -7.60 -33.93
C ALA A 93 9.73 -6.73 -34.95
N THR A 94 8.49 -7.10 -35.21
CA THR A 94 7.59 -6.38 -36.13
C THR A 94 6.85 -5.22 -35.49
N LEU A 95 6.92 -5.06 -34.17
CA LEU A 95 6.25 -3.97 -33.47
C LEU A 95 6.88 -2.62 -33.82
N THR A 96 6.05 -1.60 -33.93
CA THR A 96 6.53 -0.21 -34.05
C THR A 96 7.04 0.25 -32.71
N MET A 97 8.33 0.59 -32.64
CA MET A 97 8.97 1.03 -31.40
C MET A 97 8.37 2.35 -30.91
N SER A 98 8.41 2.54 -29.61
CA SER A 98 7.88 3.73 -28.91
C SER A 98 6.39 4.00 -29.13
N SER A 99 5.65 3.01 -29.62
CA SER A 99 4.19 3.07 -29.79
C SER A 99 3.46 2.28 -28.69
N PRO A 100 2.27 2.71 -28.27
CA PRO A 100 1.51 1.99 -27.27
C PRO A 100 0.90 0.70 -27.84
N TYR A 101 1.03 -0.38 -27.09
CA TYR A 101 0.38 -1.66 -27.34
C TYR A 101 -0.39 -2.10 -26.10
N TYR A 102 -1.40 -2.91 -26.30
CA TYR A 102 -2.33 -3.35 -25.28
C TYR A 102 -2.32 -4.88 -25.22
N PRO A 103 -1.89 -5.48 -24.10
CA PRO A 103 -1.99 -6.92 -23.90
C PRO A 103 -3.45 -7.37 -23.81
N VAL A 104 -3.83 -8.30 -24.67
CA VAL A 104 -5.18 -8.92 -24.70
C VAL A 104 -5.06 -10.44 -24.87
N ILE A 105 -6.06 -11.17 -24.43
CA ILE A 105 -6.17 -12.60 -24.71
C ILE A 105 -7.02 -12.80 -25.95
N SER A 106 -6.46 -13.45 -26.96
CA SER A 106 -7.13 -13.81 -28.19
C SER A 106 -6.82 -15.29 -28.51
N GLY A 107 -7.87 -16.09 -28.75
CA GLY A 107 -7.70 -17.52 -29.01
C GLY A 107 -7.00 -18.28 -27.87
N GLY A 108 -7.18 -17.85 -26.61
CA GLY A 108 -6.55 -18.48 -25.44
C GLY A 108 -5.06 -18.15 -25.23
N LYS A 109 -4.52 -17.21 -26.01
CA LYS A 109 -3.11 -16.77 -25.94
C LYS A 109 -3.02 -15.27 -25.76
N TRP A 110 -1.96 -14.82 -25.11
CA TRP A 110 -1.62 -13.40 -25.05
C TRP A 110 -1.22 -12.88 -26.42
N THR A 111 -1.73 -11.72 -26.78
CA THR A 111 -1.36 -10.97 -27.98
C THR A 111 -1.22 -9.50 -27.65
N LEU A 112 -0.47 -8.76 -28.47
CA LEU A 112 -0.31 -7.31 -28.37
C LEU A 112 -1.06 -6.64 -29.51
N THR A 113 -2.04 -5.80 -29.19
CA THR A 113 -2.80 -5.04 -30.17
C THR A 113 -2.50 -3.55 -30.06
N ALA A 114 -2.48 -2.85 -31.20
CA ALA A 114 -2.38 -1.39 -31.23
C ALA A 114 -3.71 -0.70 -30.87
N LYS A 115 -4.83 -1.43 -30.93
CA LYS A 115 -6.16 -0.90 -30.60
C LYS A 115 -6.38 -1.00 -29.08
N ASN A 116 -6.65 0.12 -28.43
CA ASN A 116 -7.01 0.15 -27.02
C ASN A 116 -8.32 -0.64 -26.78
N PRO A 117 -8.30 -1.71 -25.96
CA PRO A 117 -9.47 -2.52 -25.67
C PRO A 117 -10.44 -1.87 -24.66
N GLY A 118 -10.09 -0.72 -24.12
CA GLY A 118 -10.82 -0.04 -23.05
C GLY A 118 -10.19 -0.22 -21.67
N VAL A 119 -10.94 0.14 -20.64
CA VAL A 119 -10.49 0.10 -19.25
C VAL A 119 -10.77 -1.25 -18.59
N ILE A 120 -9.88 -1.66 -17.68
CA ILE A 120 -10.01 -2.84 -16.84
C ILE A 120 -10.63 -2.38 -15.51
N ASP A 121 -11.58 -3.18 -14.97
CA ASP A 121 -12.26 -2.89 -13.71
C ASP A 121 -12.75 -1.42 -13.64
N THR A 122 -13.24 -0.89 -14.74
CA THR A 122 -13.84 0.45 -14.93
C THR A 122 -12.90 1.65 -14.79
N ILE A 123 -11.70 1.49 -14.22
CA ILE A 123 -10.80 2.64 -13.93
C ILE A 123 -9.39 2.50 -14.47
N TYR A 124 -8.89 1.27 -14.73
CA TYR A 124 -7.48 1.07 -15.11
C TYR A 124 -7.32 1.04 -16.63
N ASN A 125 -6.40 1.84 -17.11
CA ASN A 125 -5.90 1.72 -18.48
C ASN A 125 -4.51 1.08 -18.44
N ARG A 126 -4.32 -0.02 -19.19
CA ARG A 126 -3.09 -0.79 -19.25
C ARG A 126 -2.49 -0.70 -20.65
N GLN A 127 -1.27 -0.23 -20.74
CA GLN A 127 -0.51 -0.21 -21.99
C GLN A 127 0.93 -0.64 -21.77
N ILE A 128 1.56 -1.10 -22.83
CA ILE A 128 3.01 -1.31 -22.89
C ILE A 128 3.59 -0.49 -24.04
N VAL A 129 4.85 -0.11 -23.87
CA VAL A 129 5.68 0.47 -24.93
C VAL A 129 6.91 -0.42 -25.09
N VAL A 130 7.28 -0.66 -26.35
CA VAL A 130 8.45 -1.45 -26.73
C VAL A 130 9.48 -0.51 -27.33
N ASP A 131 10.68 -0.48 -26.76
CA ASP A 131 11.78 0.36 -27.23
C ASP A 131 12.99 -0.49 -27.62
N ASN A 132 13.80 0.03 -28.54
CA ASN A 132 15.11 -0.54 -28.84
C ASN A 132 16.05 -0.41 -27.64
N VAL A 133 17.04 -1.27 -27.63
CA VAL A 133 18.12 -1.28 -26.63
C VAL A 133 19.45 -1.15 -27.37
N SER A 134 20.34 -0.29 -26.87
CA SER A 134 21.70 -0.18 -27.34
C SER A 134 22.67 -0.77 -26.30
N ARG A 135 23.80 -1.32 -26.77
CA ARG A 135 24.88 -1.82 -25.92
C ARG A 135 26.18 -1.05 -26.20
N ASN A 136 26.92 -0.79 -25.14
CA ASN A 136 28.24 -0.20 -25.22
C ASN A 136 29.30 -1.27 -25.57
N ASP A 137 30.57 -0.86 -25.76
CA ASP A 137 31.69 -1.74 -26.09
C ASP A 137 31.96 -2.86 -25.05
N GLY A 138 31.46 -2.72 -23.84
CA GLY A 138 31.51 -3.73 -22.78
C GLY A 138 30.28 -4.64 -22.73
N ASP A 139 29.43 -4.63 -23.77
CA ASP A 139 28.18 -5.41 -23.86
C ASP A 139 27.14 -5.09 -22.79
N ASN A 140 27.30 -3.94 -22.14
CA ASN A 140 26.29 -3.47 -21.16
C ASN A 140 25.22 -2.63 -21.86
N ILE A 141 23.97 -2.76 -21.38
CA ILE A 141 22.85 -1.91 -21.84
C ILE A 141 23.21 -0.45 -21.55
N SER A 142 23.13 0.38 -22.59
CA SER A 142 23.42 1.81 -22.51
C SER A 142 22.18 2.64 -22.72
N ALA A 143 22.01 3.67 -21.89
CA ALA A 143 20.92 4.65 -22.03
C ALA A 143 21.17 5.65 -23.16
N SER A 144 22.41 5.83 -23.60
CA SER A 144 22.80 6.75 -24.69
C SER A 144 24.07 6.23 -25.37
N GLY A 145 24.05 6.28 -26.71
CA GLY A 145 25.15 5.77 -27.52
C GLY A 145 25.23 4.24 -27.55
N GLY A 146 26.24 3.69 -28.24
CA GLY A 146 26.41 2.25 -28.42
C GLY A 146 25.76 1.71 -29.68
N ALA A 147 25.91 0.41 -29.93
CA ALA A 147 25.33 -0.31 -31.06
C ALA A 147 23.92 -0.78 -30.71
N ASP A 148 22.99 -0.71 -31.66
CA ASP A 148 21.63 -1.24 -31.50
C ASP A 148 21.68 -2.77 -31.31
N ASP A 149 20.95 -3.27 -30.30
CA ASP A 149 20.81 -4.71 -30.04
C ASP A 149 19.43 -5.17 -30.56
N PRO A 150 19.38 -5.79 -31.74
CA PRO A 150 18.11 -6.23 -32.33
C PRO A 150 17.46 -7.37 -31.53
N ASN A 151 18.25 -8.09 -30.74
CA ASN A 151 17.81 -9.25 -29.97
C ASN A 151 17.35 -8.89 -28.55
N THR A 152 17.41 -7.62 -28.16
CA THR A 152 16.91 -7.17 -26.86
C THR A 152 15.95 -6.00 -27.04
N LYS A 153 14.85 -6.02 -26.33
CA LYS A 153 13.88 -4.90 -26.29
C LYS A 153 13.59 -4.53 -24.85
N LYS A 154 13.43 -3.23 -24.62
CA LYS A 154 12.94 -2.69 -23.36
C LYS A 154 11.44 -2.62 -23.40
N ILE A 155 10.77 -3.22 -22.43
CA ILE A 155 9.32 -3.18 -22.24
C ILE A 155 9.01 -2.28 -21.06
N THR A 156 8.18 -1.27 -21.28
CA THR A 156 7.64 -0.43 -20.23
C THR A 156 6.14 -0.63 -20.14
N ALA A 157 5.67 -1.29 -19.09
CA ALA A 157 4.25 -1.45 -18.78
C ALA A 157 3.77 -0.27 -17.94
N THR A 158 2.78 0.46 -18.42
CA THR A 158 2.19 1.60 -17.71
C THR A 158 0.72 1.33 -17.42
N ILE A 159 0.35 1.48 -16.15
CA ILE A 159 -1.03 1.41 -15.69
C ILE A 159 -1.42 2.79 -15.18
N SER A 160 -2.51 3.33 -15.69
CA SER A 160 -3.05 4.63 -15.26
C SER A 160 -4.48 4.49 -14.73
N TRP A 161 -4.79 5.24 -13.67
CA TRP A 161 -6.12 5.29 -13.06
C TRP A 161 -6.26 6.58 -12.23
N ASN A 162 -7.44 7.19 -12.24
CA ASN A 162 -7.79 8.34 -11.38
C ASN A 162 -6.68 9.41 -11.29
N ASN A 163 -6.12 9.82 -12.42
CA ASN A 163 -4.99 10.76 -12.52
C ASN A 163 -3.68 10.29 -11.83
N LYS A 164 -3.56 8.99 -11.56
CA LYS A 164 -2.34 8.34 -11.08
C LYS A 164 -1.83 7.39 -12.15
N SER A 165 -0.53 7.10 -12.10
CA SER A 165 0.06 6.07 -12.93
C SER A 165 1.24 5.41 -12.22
N ILE A 166 1.49 4.17 -12.60
CA ILE A 166 2.75 3.46 -12.30
C ILE A 166 3.32 2.93 -13.60
N ALA A 167 4.63 2.80 -13.65
CA ALA A 167 5.33 2.17 -14.75
C ALA A 167 6.30 1.12 -14.23
N LEU A 168 6.28 -0.05 -14.85
CA LEU A 168 7.23 -1.14 -14.58
C LEU A 168 8.02 -1.42 -15.86
N THR A 169 9.33 -1.44 -15.75
CA THR A 169 10.24 -1.64 -16.89
C THR A 169 11.00 -2.93 -16.75
N THR A 170 11.12 -3.67 -17.85
CA THR A 170 11.96 -4.87 -17.97
C THR A 170 12.60 -4.95 -19.33
N TYR A 171 13.55 -5.86 -19.48
CA TYR A 171 14.15 -6.22 -20.76
C TYR A 171 13.75 -7.64 -21.12
N ILE A 172 13.45 -7.86 -22.38
CA ILE A 172 13.21 -9.18 -22.95
C ILE A 172 14.20 -9.42 -24.07
N THR A 173 14.71 -10.64 -24.17
CA THR A 173 15.66 -11.04 -25.19
C THR A 173 15.11 -12.15 -26.06
N ASN A 174 15.60 -12.23 -27.28
CA ASN A 174 15.35 -13.34 -28.18
C ASN A 174 16.10 -14.58 -27.71
N LEU A 175 15.44 -15.48 -27.02
CA LEU A 175 16.06 -16.68 -26.41
C LEU A 175 16.36 -17.77 -27.42
N TYR A 176 15.68 -17.82 -28.57
CA TYR A 176 15.71 -18.95 -29.49
C TYR A 176 16.26 -18.62 -30.87
N SER A 177 16.67 -17.36 -31.11
CA SER A 177 17.18 -16.88 -32.42
C SER A 177 16.25 -17.24 -33.60
N ASN A 178 14.93 -17.28 -33.38
CA ASN A 178 13.90 -17.69 -34.34
C ASN A 178 13.26 -16.49 -35.05
#